data_869194535562190dd05662a9791efc1a
#
_entry.id   869194535562190dd05662a9791efc1a
#
_cell.length_a   1.000
_cell.length_b   1.000
_cell.length_c   1.000
_cell.angle_alpha   90.00
_cell.angle_beta   90.00
_cell.angle_gamma   90.00
#
_symmetry.space_group_name_H-M   'P 1'
#
loop_
_entity.id
_entity.type
_entity.pdbx_description
1 polymer ?
#
loop_
_entity_poly.entity_id
_entity_poly.type
_entity_poly.pdbx_seq_one_letter_code
_entity_poly.pdbx_strand_id
1 'polypeptide(L)'
;MRIVILGTAWPFRGGLAAFNERLAKQFVQDGHEVEVVTFTLQYPSFLFPGKTQYSSEVAPDGLKIVREINSCNPLNWIKVGKRLKREAPELLISCYWMAFFAPCYGIIQRIVRRNGKTRCIGLVHNMIPHEPSVLDKCLAPFYVKQTDGFVALSDSVVQDIASLDREQKPKTFSPHPVYDHYGEKMDRKDACVALGLDDRKRYMLFFGLVRAYKGLDLLLDAFAKVKDELKDLQLIVAGEFYEDEDKYLAQIEANGLKNRVIVRNEFVSDADLRKYFGAADLIVQPYKTATQSGVTQVAFHFEKPCLVTNVGGLGEIIHHGKMGYAVDPQVDAIVDGLKDYYQNDRQEAFTKYLIKEKELYGWDIMAKAFYRILLHLEK
;
A
#
# COMPACT_ATOMS: atom_id res chain seq x y z
N MET A 1 -0.27 24.20 -12.98
CA MET A 1 -1.18 24.35 -11.82
C MET A 1 -0.37 24.34 -10.56
N ARG A 2 -0.87 24.97 -9.51
CA ARG A 2 -0.35 24.79 -8.16
C ARG A 2 -1.17 23.71 -7.45
N ILE A 3 -0.49 22.66 -7.00
CA ILE A 3 -1.08 21.49 -6.35
C ILE A 3 -0.57 21.39 -4.91
N VAL A 4 -1.48 21.20 -3.96
CA VAL A 4 -1.14 20.94 -2.57
C VAL A 4 -1.64 19.56 -2.17
N ILE A 5 -0.75 18.74 -1.59
CA ILE A 5 -1.08 17.41 -1.08
C ILE A 5 -1.06 17.45 0.46
N LEU A 6 -2.19 17.18 1.09
CA LEU A 6 -2.31 16.99 2.54
C LEU A 6 -2.14 15.51 2.86
N GLY A 7 -1.06 15.14 3.52
CA GLY A 7 -0.84 13.73 3.84
C GLY A 7 0.49 13.47 4.54
N THR A 8 0.71 12.20 4.83
CA THR A 8 1.96 11.74 5.41
C THR A 8 3.09 11.86 4.40
N ALA A 9 4.21 12.45 4.79
CA ALA A 9 5.43 12.55 4.02
C ALA A 9 6.63 12.65 4.98
N TRP A 10 7.84 12.68 4.47
CA TRP A 10 9.03 12.89 5.30
C TRP A 10 8.81 13.99 6.37
N PRO A 11 9.23 13.79 7.63
CA PRO A 11 10.08 12.72 8.12
C PRO A 11 9.34 11.45 8.58
N PHE A 12 8.06 11.28 8.26
CA PHE A 12 7.36 10.05 8.58
C PHE A 12 7.78 8.94 7.64
N ARG A 13 7.82 7.69 8.16
CA ARG A 13 8.16 6.50 7.39
C ARG A 13 6.93 5.70 6.97
N GLY A 14 7.11 4.82 5.98
CA GLY A 14 6.15 3.81 5.56
C GLY A 14 5.47 4.11 4.23
N GLY A 15 4.70 3.14 3.75
CA GLY A 15 4.14 3.13 2.41
C GLY A 15 3.28 4.35 2.05
N LEU A 16 2.55 4.95 3.01
CA LEU A 16 1.77 6.17 2.76
C LEU A 16 2.66 7.39 2.50
N ALA A 17 3.79 7.52 3.21
CA ALA A 17 4.73 8.61 2.97
C ALA A 17 5.37 8.47 1.59
N ALA A 18 5.93 7.30 1.30
CA ALA A 18 6.53 6.99 0.00
C ALA A 18 5.55 7.18 -1.16
N PHE A 19 4.28 6.78 -0.99
CA PHE A 19 3.23 6.99 -1.98
C PHE A 19 3.00 8.48 -2.27
N ASN A 20 2.78 9.28 -1.23
CA ASN A 20 2.48 10.70 -1.38
C ASN A 20 3.65 11.48 -1.98
N GLU A 21 4.87 11.15 -1.59
CA GLU A 21 6.09 11.73 -2.14
C GLU A 21 6.28 11.37 -3.62
N ARG A 22 6.04 10.10 -3.97
CA ARG A 22 6.15 9.68 -5.37
C ARG A 22 5.06 10.29 -6.25
N LEU A 23 3.82 10.41 -5.74
CA LEU A 23 2.74 11.12 -6.43
C LEU A 23 3.08 12.61 -6.62
N ALA A 24 3.64 13.25 -5.60
CA ALA A 24 4.12 14.63 -5.70
C ALA A 24 5.19 14.78 -6.77
N LYS A 25 6.17 13.86 -6.83
CA LYS A 25 7.19 13.84 -7.89
C LYS A 25 6.57 13.68 -9.29
N GLN A 26 5.52 12.86 -9.44
CA GLN A 26 4.83 12.74 -10.72
C GLN A 26 4.22 14.06 -11.16
N PHE A 27 3.52 14.76 -10.28
CA PHE A 27 2.96 16.08 -10.61
C PHE A 27 4.05 17.12 -10.92
N VAL A 28 5.21 17.06 -10.26
CA VAL A 28 6.36 17.92 -10.61
C VAL A 28 6.89 17.58 -12.01
N GLN A 29 7.00 16.30 -12.36
CA GLN A 29 7.39 15.84 -13.69
C GLN A 29 6.39 16.27 -14.77
N ASP A 30 5.10 16.34 -14.43
CA ASP A 30 4.03 16.84 -15.31
C ASP A 30 4.06 18.39 -15.43
N GLY A 31 5.04 19.07 -14.82
CA GLY A 31 5.22 20.52 -14.93
C GLY A 31 4.38 21.34 -13.95
N HIS A 32 3.97 20.79 -12.81
CA HIS A 32 3.18 21.49 -11.81
C HIS A 32 4.03 21.99 -10.63
N GLU A 33 3.62 23.08 -10.00
CA GLU A 33 4.14 23.52 -8.70
C GLU A 33 3.48 22.70 -7.58
N VAL A 34 4.25 21.90 -6.85
CA VAL A 34 3.72 20.97 -5.85
C VAL A 34 4.27 21.27 -4.45
N GLU A 35 3.37 21.30 -3.48
CA GLU A 35 3.68 21.38 -2.05
C GLU A 35 3.02 20.22 -1.31
N VAL A 36 3.80 19.45 -0.54
CA VAL A 36 3.27 18.44 0.37
C VAL A 36 3.20 19.03 1.78
N VAL A 37 1.99 19.15 2.32
CA VAL A 37 1.75 19.61 3.68
C VAL A 37 1.55 18.42 4.58
N THR A 38 2.56 18.13 5.39
CA THR A 38 2.60 16.96 6.27
C THR A 38 2.44 17.37 7.74
N PHE A 39 2.49 16.38 8.62
CA PHE A 39 2.18 16.54 10.02
C PHE A 39 3.35 17.03 10.87
N THR A 40 3.06 17.88 11.84
CA THR A 40 3.89 18.09 13.04
C THR A 40 3.58 17.04 14.09
N LEU A 41 2.29 16.63 14.18
CA LEU A 41 1.80 15.50 14.95
C LEU A 41 0.78 14.73 14.09
N GLN A 42 1.14 13.50 13.67
CA GLN A 42 0.24 12.66 12.86
C GLN A 42 -0.82 11.98 13.75
N TYR A 43 -0.40 11.30 14.81
CA TYR A 43 -1.25 10.82 15.89
C TYR A 43 -0.44 10.70 17.19
N PRO A 44 -1.13 10.75 18.34
CA PRO A 44 -0.48 10.56 19.63
C PRO A 44 0.30 9.24 19.70
N SER A 45 1.41 9.24 20.42
CA SER A 45 2.32 8.09 20.49
C SER A 45 1.64 6.81 20.99
N PHE A 46 0.65 6.93 21.87
CA PHE A 46 -0.09 5.77 22.39
C PHE A 46 -0.99 5.09 21.36
N LEU A 47 -1.30 5.74 20.23
CA LEU A 47 -2.05 5.15 19.11
C LEU A 47 -1.14 4.51 18.07
N PHE A 48 0.18 4.67 18.20
CA PHE A 48 1.13 4.09 17.25
C PHE A 48 1.70 2.77 17.79
N PRO A 49 1.44 1.65 17.11
CA PRO A 49 1.87 0.33 17.59
C PRO A 49 3.35 0.03 17.35
N GLY A 50 4.08 0.85 16.56
CA GLY A 50 5.47 0.62 16.21
C GLY A 50 6.48 1.36 17.10
N LYS A 51 7.77 1.05 16.92
CA LYS A 51 8.88 1.66 17.71
C LYS A 51 9.07 3.14 17.40
N THR A 52 8.92 3.57 16.14
CA THR A 52 9.04 4.97 15.72
C THR A 52 8.19 5.25 14.49
N GLN A 53 7.65 6.49 14.39
CA GLN A 53 6.92 6.97 13.20
C GLN A 53 7.87 7.64 12.19
N TYR A 54 9.12 7.87 12.55
CA TYR A 54 10.05 8.68 11.78
C TYR A 54 11.04 7.83 11.00
N SER A 55 11.38 8.30 9.79
CA SER A 55 12.45 7.78 8.96
C SER A 55 13.81 8.28 9.47
N SER A 56 14.83 7.45 9.31
CA SER A 56 16.24 7.85 9.45
C SER A 56 16.85 8.36 8.14
N GLU A 57 16.08 8.34 7.05
CA GLU A 57 16.54 8.74 5.73
C GLU A 57 16.52 10.27 5.55
N VAL A 58 17.30 10.75 4.60
CA VAL A 58 17.33 12.16 4.21
C VAL A 58 16.01 12.57 3.54
N ALA A 59 15.66 13.84 3.64
CA ALA A 59 14.49 14.36 2.93
C ALA A 59 14.60 14.11 1.42
N PRO A 60 13.49 13.72 0.75
CA PRO A 60 13.53 13.49 -0.69
C PRO A 60 13.82 14.78 -1.46
N ASP A 61 14.79 14.71 -2.38
CA ASP A 61 15.16 15.84 -3.22
C ASP A 61 14.03 16.24 -4.18
N GLY A 62 13.99 17.54 -4.49
CA GLY A 62 13.08 18.09 -5.49
C GLY A 62 11.62 18.22 -5.04
N LEU A 63 11.31 17.99 -3.77
CA LEU A 63 9.98 18.17 -3.19
C LEU A 63 9.95 19.27 -2.15
N LYS A 64 8.95 20.13 -2.24
CA LYS A 64 8.62 21.09 -1.17
C LYS A 64 7.72 20.43 -0.14
N ILE A 65 8.29 20.01 0.99
CA ILE A 65 7.57 19.39 2.11
C ILE A 65 7.50 20.38 3.28
N VAL A 66 6.28 20.68 3.75
CA VAL A 66 6.00 21.59 4.85
C VAL A 66 5.34 20.87 6.00
N ARG A 67 5.99 20.83 7.17
CA ARG A 67 5.44 20.23 8.39
C ARG A 67 4.58 21.25 9.13
N GLU A 68 3.28 21.16 9.00
CA GLU A 68 2.39 22.18 9.57
C GLU A 68 1.16 21.61 10.29
N ILE A 69 0.67 20.44 9.90
CA ILE A 69 -0.59 19.88 10.40
C ILE A 69 -0.40 19.22 11.77
N ASN A 70 -1.18 19.64 12.76
CA ASN A 70 -1.39 18.88 13.99
C ASN A 70 -2.77 18.23 13.93
N SER A 71 -2.83 16.92 13.76
CA SER A 71 -4.08 16.16 13.56
C SER A 71 -5.07 16.22 14.73
N CYS A 72 -4.60 16.62 15.92
CA CYS A 72 -5.39 16.69 17.15
C CYS A 72 -5.79 18.12 17.54
N ASN A 73 -5.36 19.18 16.81
CA ASN A 73 -5.57 20.56 17.19
C ASN A 73 -6.49 21.33 16.22
N PRO A 74 -7.78 21.55 16.55
CA PRO A 74 -8.70 22.27 15.67
C PRO A 74 -8.28 23.70 15.32
N LEU A 75 -7.61 24.42 16.22
CA LEU A 75 -7.10 25.76 15.95
C LEU A 75 -5.99 25.73 14.87
N ASN A 76 -5.17 24.70 14.90
CA ASN A 76 -4.17 24.48 13.86
C ASN A 76 -4.82 24.22 12.50
N TRP A 77 -5.89 23.40 12.42
CA TRP A 77 -6.62 23.13 11.16
C TRP A 77 -7.18 24.42 10.55
N ILE A 78 -7.71 25.32 11.40
CA ILE A 78 -8.20 26.63 10.96
C ILE A 78 -7.05 27.49 10.43
N LYS A 79 -5.89 27.50 11.11
CA LYS A 79 -4.69 28.23 10.66
C LYS A 79 -4.21 27.74 9.30
N VAL A 80 -4.03 26.42 9.14
CA VAL A 80 -3.62 25.80 7.87
C VAL A 80 -4.64 26.07 6.77
N GLY A 81 -5.93 25.86 7.05
CA GLY A 81 -7.01 26.15 6.09
C GLY A 81 -7.04 27.62 5.64
N LYS A 82 -6.82 28.59 6.55
CA LYS A 82 -6.73 30.01 6.21
C LYS A 82 -5.51 30.33 5.35
N ARG A 83 -4.35 29.72 5.61
CA ARG A 83 -3.15 29.86 4.78
C ARG A 83 -3.44 29.38 3.36
N LEU A 84 -3.86 28.14 3.21
CA LEU A 84 -4.15 27.53 1.92
C LEU A 84 -5.29 28.23 1.16
N LYS A 85 -6.31 28.75 1.88
CA LYS A 85 -7.34 29.58 1.28
C LYS A 85 -6.79 30.84 0.61
N ARG A 86 -5.81 31.51 1.25
CA ARG A 86 -5.17 32.73 0.69
C ARG A 86 -4.28 32.40 -0.49
N GLU A 87 -3.56 31.28 -0.41
CA GLU A 87 -2.68 30.80 -1.47
C GLU A 87 -3.42 30.29 -2.70
N ALA A 88 -4.67 29.88 -2.50
CA ALA A 88 -5.60 29.45 -3.52
C ALA A 88 -5.00 28.47 -4.57
N PRO A 89 -4.44 27.32 -4.16
CA PRO A 89 -4.00 26.32 -5.12
C PRO A 89 -5.18 25.89 -6.00
N GLU A 90 -4.94 25.54 -7.26
CA GLU A 90 -6.00 25.03 -8.13
C GLU A 90 -6.51 23.67 -7.66
N LEU A 91 -5.58 22.82 -7.14
CA LEU A 91 -5.91 21.49 -6.65
C LEU A 91 -5.39 21.28 -5.23
N LEU A 92 -6.27 20.84 -4.32
CA LEU A 92 -5.95 20.35 -2.99
C LEU A 92 -6.27 18.87 -2.92
N ILE A 93 -5.28 18.02 -2.75
CA ILE A 93 -5.44 16.58 -2.58
C ILE A 93 -5.32 16.25 -1.09
N SER A 94 -6.28 15.52 -0.52
CA SER A 94 -6.18 14.97 0.82
C SER A 94 -6.04 13.45 0.76
N CYS A 95 -4.93 12.92 1.31
CA CYS A 95 -4.65 11.50 1.32
C CYS A 95 -5.32 10.85 2.54
N TYR A 96 -6.47 10.25 2.32
CA TYR A 96 -7.33 9.71 3.36
C TYR A 96 -7.16 8.18 3.50
N TRP A 97 -6.92 7.69 4.72
CA TRP A 97 -6.78 6.25 5.00
C TRP A 97 -7.49 5.77 6.26
N MET A 98 -7.96 6.69 7.12
CA MET A 98 -8.74 6.35 8.32
C MET A 98 -9.55 7.54 8.81
N ALA A 99 -10.70 7.26 9.44
CA ALA A 99 -11.65 8.27 9.87
C ALA A 99 -11.12 9.25 10.92
N PHE A 100 -10.07 8.89 11.66
CA PHE A 100 -9.39 9.80 12.59
C PHE A 100 -8.97 11.14 11.95
N PHE A 101 -8.60 11.13 10.66
CA PHE A 101 -8.21 12.34 9.94
C PHE A 101 -9.37 13.11 9.31
N ALA A 102 -10.58 12.55 9.33
CA ALA A 102 -11.76 13.17 8.74
C ALA A 102 -12.05 14.58 9.27
N PRO A 103 -12.01 14.86 10.61
CA PRO A 103 -12.22 16.21 11.13
C PRO A 103 -11.15 17.19 10.66
N CYS A 104 -9.89 16.78 10.70
CA CYS A 104 -8.76 17.61 10.30
C CYS A 104 -8.85 18.00 8.81
N TYR A 105 -8.90 17.02 7.93
CA TYR A 105 -8.99 17.26 6.49
C TYR A 105 -10.30 17.97 6.10
N GLY A 106 -11.43 17.55 6.68
CA GLY A 106 -12.71 18.15 6.38
C GLY A 106 -12.79 19.65 6.77
N ILE A 107 -12.23 20.05 7.92
CA ILE A 107 -12.21 21.48 8.32
C ILE A 107 -11.27 22.28 7.41
N ILE A 108 -10.08 21.76 7.10
CA ILE A 108 -9.15 22.44 6.19
C ILE A 108 -9.82 22.62 4.83
N GLN A 109 -10.37 21.58 4.22
CA GLN A 109 -11.07 21.63 2.92
C GLN A 109 -12.26 22.60 2.94
N ARG A 110 -13.11 22.55 3.98
CA ARG A 110 -14.23 23.47 4.15
C ARG A 110 -13.81 24.94 4.14
N ILE A 111 -12.67 25.26 4.69
CA ILE A 111 -12.15 26.64 4.73
C ILE A 111 -11.58 27.00 3.36
N VAL A 112 -10.79 26.09 2.75
CA VAL A 112 -10.15 26.34 1.45
C VAL A 112 -11.17 26.52 0.35
N ARG A 113 -12.18 25.68 0.26
CA ARG A 113 -13.27 25.75 -0.76
C ARG A 113 -13.98 27.09 -0.79
N ARG A 114 -13.99 27.85 0.32
CA ARG A 114 -14.58 29.21 0.37
C ARG A 114 -13.83 30.26 -0.48
N ASN A 115 -12.67 29.92 -1.08
CA ASN A 115 -12.03 30.81 -2.05
C ASN A 115 -12.67 30.75 -3.46
N GLY A 116 -13.51 29.73 -3.72
CA GLY A 116 -14.20 29.54 -4.99
C GLY A 116 -13.31 29.08 -6.15
N LYS A 117 -12.02 28.89 -5.93
CA LYS A 117 -11.02 28.54 -6.96
C LYS A 117 -10.47 27.13 -6.80
N THR A 118 -10.18 26.74 -5.56
CA THR A 118 -9.56 25.45 -5.26
C THR A 118 -10.57 24.31 -5.35
N ARG A 119 -10.22 23.27 -6.09
CA ARG A 119 -10.93 21.98 -6.07
C ARG A 119 -10.26 21.03 -5.07
N CYS A 120 -11.06 20.45 -4.18
CA CYS A 120 -10.61 19.52 -3.15
C CYS A 120 -10.92 18.08 -3.58
N ILE A 121 -9.89 17.29 -3.88
CA ILE A 121 -10.03 15.88 -4.29
C ILE A 121 -9.46 14.98 -3.20
N GLY A 122 -10.21 13.96 -2.82
CA GLY A 122 -9.75 12.92 -1.90
C GLY A 122 -9.03 11.80 -2.64
N LEU A 123 -7.78 11.52 -2.27
CA LEU A 123 -7.12 10.25 -2.57
C LEU A 123 -7.42 9.30 -1.44
N VAL A 124 -8.21 8.26 -1.73
CA VAL A 124 -8.76 7.40 -0.69
C VAL A 124 -8.13 6.02 -0.75
N HIS A 125 -7.32 5.70 0.24
CA HIS A 125 -6.70 4.38 0.40
C HIS A 125 -7.66 3.38 1.04
N ASN A 126 -8.46 3.85 2.02
CA ASN A 126 -9.49 3.08 2.70
C ASN A 126 -10.54 4.06 3.23
N MET A 127 -11.82 3.79 2.97
CA MET A 127 -12.91 4.67 3.42
C MET A 127 -13.56 4.15 4.70
N ILE A 128 -13.87 2.87 4.76
CA ILE A 128 -14.50 2.19 5.90
C ILE A 128 -13.52 1.14 6.42
N PRO A 129 -13.06 1.22 7.68
CA PRO A 129 -12.19 0.18 8.24
C PRO A 129 -12.92 -1.16 8.33
N HIS A 130 -12.17 -2.28 8.31
CA HIS A 130 -12.73 -3.63 8.41
C HIS A 130 -13.54 -3.87 9.69
N GLU A 131 -13.18 -3.16 10.77
CA GLU A 131 -13.92 -3.15 12.03
C GLU A 131 -14.37 -1.71 12.33
N PRO A 132 -15.49 -1.25 11.73
CA PRO A 132 -15.92 0.12 11.85
C PRO A 132 -16.42 0.43 13.26
N SER A 133 -15.85 1.44 13.86
CA SER A 133 -16.34 2.03 15.13
C SER A 133 -17.54 2.94 14.88
N VAL A 134 -18.25 3.30 15.93
CA VAL A 134 -19.34 4.29 15.87
C VAL A 134 -18.81 5.64 15.37
N LEU A 135 -17.57 6.00 15.73
CA LEU A 135 -16.94 7.24 15.28
C LEU A 135 -16.70 7.24 13.76
N ASP A 136 -16.31 6.12 13.18
CA ASP A 136 -16.10 6.01 11.74
C ASP A 136 -17.36 6.32 10.95
N LYS A 137 -18.50 5.84 11.45
CA LYS A 137 -19.84 6.09 10.84
C LYS A 137 -20.24 7.56 10.83
N CYS A 138 -19.75 8.36 11.77
CA CYS A 138 -20.05 9.80 11.85
C CYS A 138 -19.01 10.66 11.12
N LEU A 139 -17.74 10.30 11.22
CA LEU A 139 -16.63 11.12 10.74
C LEU A 139 -16.38 11.00 9.24
N ALA A 140 -16.50 9.79 8.68
CA ALA A 140 -16.32 9.57 7.23
C ALA A 140 -17.32 10.36 6.39
N PRO A 141 -18.65 10.41 6.69
CA PRO A 141 -19.60 11.25 5.96
C PRO A 141 -19.27 12.75 6.02
N PHE A 142 -18.72 13.23 7.15
CA PHE A 142 -18.28 14.62 7.26
C PHE A 142 -17.16 14.94 6.27
N TYR A 143 -16.14 14.07 6.17
CA TYR A 143 -15.06 14.21 5.20
C TYR A 143 -15.59 14.18 3.76
N VAL A 144 -16.43 13.19 3.43
CA VAL A 144 -17.04 13.05 2.10
C VAL A 144 -17.81 14.32 1.71
N LYS A 145 -18.56 14.92 2.64
CA LYS A 145 -19.30 16.18 2.39
C LYS A 145 -18.38 17.35 2.05
N GLN A 146 -17.17 17.42 2.57
CA GLN A 146 -16.25 18.54 2.35
C GLN A 146 -15.34 18.36 1.11
N THR A 147 -15.36 17.21 0.50
CA THR A 147 -14.55 16.85 -0.68
C THR A 147 -15.35 17.02 -1.95
N ASP A 148 -14.77 17.51 -3.06
CA ASP A 148 -15.46 17.79 -4.32
C ASP A 148 -15.49 16.56 -5.25
N GLY A 149 -14.47 15.67 -5.17
CA GLY A 149 -14.38 14.45 -5.96
C GLY A 149 -13.35 13.48 -5.35
N PHE A 150 -13.31 12.26 -5.88
CA PHE A 150 -12.50 11.19 -5.26
C PHE A 150 -11.74 10.37 -6.29
N VAL A 151 -10.49 10.04 -5.95
CA VAL A 151 -9.71 8.97 -6.57
C VAL A 151 -9.54 7.88 -5.53
N ALA A 152 -10.03 6.68 -5.83
CA ALA A 152 -9.96 5.52 -4.94
C ALA A 152 -9.05 4.44 -5.54
N LEU A 153 -8.37 3.69 -4.67
CA LEU A 153 -7.36 2.72 -5.09
C LEU A 153 -7.93 1.31 -5.33
N SER A 154 -9.22 1.08 -5.06
CA SER A 154 -9.95 -0.15 -5.39
C SER A 154 -11.41 0.14 -5.68
N ASP A 155 -12.08 -0.75 -6.41
CA ASP A 155 -13.52 -0.64 -6.69
C ASP A 155 -14.36 -0.76 -5.41
N SER A 156 -13.92 -1.56 -4.44
CA SER A 156 -14.58 -1.65 -3.13
C SER A 156 -14.58 -0.30 -2.40
N VAL A 157 -13.47 0.45 -2.44
CA VAL A 157 -13.40 1.79 -1.87
C VAL A 157 -14.27 2.81 -2.64
N VAL A 158 -14.41 2.67 -3.96
CA VAL A 158 -15.36 3.49 -4.74
C VAL A 158 -16.79 3.25 -4.27
N GLN A 159 -17.17 2.01 -4.01
CA GLN A 159 -18.49 1.63 -3.49
C GLN A 159 -18.71 2.16 -2.08
N ASP A 160 -17.71 2.07 -1.20
CA ASP A 160 -17.77 2.65 0.13
C ASP A 160 -18.04 4.17 0.08
N ILE A 161 -17.29 4.89 -0.76
CA ILE A 161 -17.49 6.32 -0.96
C ILE A 161 -18.90 6.58 -1.47
N ALA A 162 -19.38 5.81 -2.46
CA ALA A 162 -20.71 5.97 -3.04
C ALA A 162 -21.83 5.78 -1.99
N SER A 163 -21.65 4.87 -1.05
CA SER A 163 -22.59 4.62 0.04
C SER A 163 -22.74 5.82 1.00
N LEU A 164 -21.69 6.63 1.14
CA LEU A 164 -21.64 7.80 2.03
C LEU A 164 -21.94 9.12 1.30
N ASP A 165 -21.79 9.13 -0.03
CA ASP A 165 -21.89 10.31 -0.87
C ASP A 165 -23.33 10.51 -1.39
N ARG A 166 -24.07 11.39 -0.73
CA ARG A 166 -25.44 11.75 -1.12
C ARG A 166 -25.53 12.70 -2.31
N GLU A 167 -24.42 13.35 -2.68
CA GLU A 167 -24.35 14.38 -3.72
C GLU A 167 -23.91 13.82 -5.07
N GLN A 168 -23.60 12.51 -5.15
CA GLN A 168 -23.14 11.81 -6.36
C GLN A 168 -21.93 12.47 -7.04
N LYS A 169 -20.98 12.93 -6.24
CA LYS A 169 -19.75 13.59 -6.69
C LYS A 169 -18.93 12.70 -7.62
N PRO A 170 -18.13 13.27 -8.51
CA PRO A 170 -17.28 12.50 -9.40
C PRO A 170 -16.29 11.65 -8.59
N LYS A 171 -16.23 10.38 -8.92
CA LYS A 171 -15.32 9.43 -8.31
C LYS A 171 -14.78 8.47 -9.37
N THR A 172 -13.54 8.08 -9.25
CA THR A 172 -12.90 7.14 -10.18
C THR A 172 -12.01 6.16 -9.44
N PHE A 173 -11.97 4.95 -9.95
CA PHE A 173 -10.95 3.98 -9.58
C PHE A 173 -9.64 4.30 -10.31
N SER A 174 -8.53 4.20 -9.60
CA SER A 174 -7.19 4.14 -10.18
C SER A 174 -6.39 3.12 -9.37
N PRO A 175 -5.88 2.06 -9.99
CA PRO A 175 -5.13 1.05 -9.27
C PRO A 175 -3.91 1.66 -8.59
N HIS A 176 -3.49 1.07 -7.49
CA HIS A 176 -2.28 1.49 -6.79
C HIS A 176 -1.08 1.41 -7.74
N PRO A 177 -0.35 2.50 -8.01
CA PRO A 177 0.78 2.47 -8.92
C PRO A 177 1.90 1.56 -8.42
N VAL A 178 2.68 1.02 -9.36
CA VAL A 178 3.89 0.27 -9.04
C VAL A 178 4.92 1.21 -8.42
N TYR A 179 5.51 0.80 -7.32
CA TYR A 179 6.62 1.54 -6.72
C TYR A 179 7.87 1.41 -7.58
N ASP A 180 8.42 2.53 -8.01
CA ASP A 180 9.58 2.62 -8.90
C ASP A 180 10.85 3.19 -8.23
N HIS A 181 10.83 3.39 -6.90
CA HIS A 181 11.91 3.99 -6.14
C HIS A 181 12.80 2.99 -5.37
N TYR A 182 12.50 1.69 -5.43
CA TYR A 182 13.26 0.66 -4.72
C TYR A 182 14.53 0.20 -5.43
N GLY A 183 14.97 0.95 -6.45
CA GLY A 183 16.18 0.67 -7.21
C GLY A 183 16.02 -0.45 -8.23
N GLU A 184 17.12 -0.81 -8.86
CA GLU A 184 17.16 -1.86 -9.89
C GLU A 184 17.03 -3.25 -9.29
N LYS A 185 16.48 -4.16 -10.09
CA LYS A 185 16.40 -5.58 -9.74
C LYS A 185 17.80 -6.14 -9.47
N MET A 186 17.90 -6.96 -8.44
CA MET A 186 19.11 -7.73 -8.17
C MET A 186 19.00 -9.10 -8.85
N ASP A 187 20.08 -9.55 -9.46
CA ASP A 187 20.17 -10.91 -9.97
C ASP A 187 19.92 -11.92 -8.83
N ARG A 188 19.27 -13.04 -9.17
CA ARG A 188 18.89 -14.05 -8.18
C ARG A 188 20.10 -14.60 -7.42
N LYS A 189 21.20 -14.89 -8.13
CA LYS A 189 22.40 -15.46 -7.52
C LYS A 189 23.03 -14.49 -6.54
N ASP A 190 23.15 -13.20 -6.94
CA ASP A 190 23.69 -12.15 -6.07
C ASP A 190 22.78 -11.90 -4.85
N ALA A 191 21.46 -11.95 -5.05
CA ALA A 191 20.48 -11.82 -3.98
C ALA A 191 20.60 -12.98 -2.97
N CYS A 192 20.71 -14.21 -3.45
CA CYS A 192 20.92 -15.38 -2.58
C CYS A 192 22.23 -15.27 -1.82
N VAL A 193 23.33 -14.90 -2.46
CA VAL A 193 24.63 -14.68 -1.78
C VAL A 193 24.50 -13.61 -0.70
N ALA A 194 23.85 -12.48 -1.00
CA ALA A 194 23.68 -11.37 -0.05
C ALA A 194 22.84 -11.77 1.18
N LEU A 195 21.92 -12.71 1.04
CA LEU A 195 21.06 -13.22 2.11
C LEU A 195 21.61 -14.50 2.79
N GLY A 196 22.72 -15.06 2.30
CA GLY A 196 23.30 -16.33 2.79
C GLY A 196 22.42 -17.55 2.44
N LEU A 197 21.76 -17.50 1.26
CA LEU A 197 20.85 -18.53 0.76
C LEU A 197 21.52 -19.42 -0.30
N ASP A 198 21.06 -20.66 -0.44
CA ASP A 198 21.47 -21.59 -1.51
C ASP A 198 20.69 -21.27 -2.80
N ASP A 199 21.37 -20.77 -3.84
CA ASP A 199 20.75 -20.40 -5.13
C ASP A 199 20.16 -21.57 -5.93
N ARG A 200 20.44 -22.82 -5.51
CA ARG A 200 19.84 -24.04 -6.08
C ARG A 200 18.46 -24.36 -5.50
N LYS A 201 18.05 -23.68 -4.42
CA LYS A 201 16.73 -23.83 -3.80
C LYS A 201 15.73 -22.87 -4.42
N ARG A 202 14.45 -23.22 -4.38
CA ARG A 202 13.34 -22.30 -4.73
C ARG A 202 12.85 -21.60 -3.48
N TYR A 203 12.45 -20.33 -3.62
CA TYR A 203 12.03 -19.50 -2.49
C TYR A 203 10.68 -18.85 -2.73
N MET A 204 9.70 -19.11 -1.88
CA MET A 204 8.55 -18.24 -1.73
C MET A 204 8.83 -17.22 -0.62
N LEU A 205 8.30 -15.99 -0.77
CA LEU A 205 8.50 -14.90 0.16
C LEU A 205 7.16 -14.43 0.73
N PHE A 206 7.06 -14.46 2.06
CA PHE A 206 6.07 -13.71 2.83
C PHE A 206 6.76 -12.44 3.34
N PHE A 207 6.22 -11.26 2.99
CA PHE A 207 6.89 -9.99 3.23
C PHE A 207 6.05 -8.97 4.00
N GLY A 208 6.73 -8.15 4.82
CA GLY A 208 6.19 -7.00 5.55
C GLY A 208 5.75 -7.34 6.97
N LEU A 209 5.15 -6.36 7.67
CA LEU A 209 4.75 -6.51 9.07
C LEU A 209 3.90 -7.76 9.27
N VAL A 210 4.31 -8.64 10.21
CA VAL A 210 3.57 -9.85 10.53
C VAL A 210 2.45 -9.51 11.50
N ARG A 211 1.19 -9.73 11.04
CA ARG A 211 -0.04 -9.53 11.80
C ARG A 211 -1.03 -10.65 11.48
N ALA A 212 -1.96 -10.97 12.39
CA ALA A 212 -2.91 -12.08 12.24
C ALA A 212 -3.71 -12.03 10.93
N TYR A 213 -4.15 -10.85 10.53
CA TYR A 213 -4.92 -10.70 9.29
C TYR A 213 -4.12 -11.03 8.02
N LYS A 214 -2.78 -11.02 8.08
CA LYS A 214 -1.92 -11.35 6.94
C LYS A 214 -1.76 -12.87 6.71
N GLY A 215 -2.26 -13.70 7.63
CA GLY A 215 -2.45 -15.12 7.39
C GLY A 215 -1.17 -15.94 7.26
N LEU A 216 -0.07 -15.54 7.92
CA LEU A 216 1.15 -16.37 7.94
C LEU A 216 0.86 -17.79 8.42
N ASP A 217 -0.04 -17.95 9.38
CA ASP A 217 -0.53 -19.23 9.88
C ASP A 217 -1.12 -20.11 8.77
N LEU A 218 -1.97 -19.55 7.90
CA LEU A 218 -2.52 -20.26 6.74
C LEU A 218 -1.43 -20.74 5.77
N LEU A 219 -0.42 -19.88 5.53
CA LEU A 219 0.71 -20.24 4.66
C LEU A 219 1.56 -21.37 5.25
N LEU A 220 1.83 -21.33 6.55
CA LEU A 220 2.59 -22.39 7.24
C LEU A 220 1.87 -23.74 7.14
N ASP A 221 0.55 -23.76 7.32
CA ASP A 221 -0.26 -24.98 7.20
C ASP A 221 -0.33 -25.48 5.74
N ALA A 222 -0.45 -24.56 4.77
CA ALA A 222 -0.39 -24.93 3.35
C ALA A 222 0.98 -25.48 2.96
N PHE A 223 2.06 -24.85 3.42
CA PHE A 223 3.40 -25.31 3.13
C PHE A 223 3.69 -26.69 3.73
N ALA A 224 3.18 -26.97 4.93
CA ALA A 224 3.28 -28.29 5.55
C ALA A 224 2.69 -29.39 4.67
N LYS A 225 1.57 -29.14 3.95
CA LYS A 225 0.92 -30.10 3.08
C LYS A 225 1.70 -30.40 1.79
N VAL A 226 2.52 -29.45 1.30
CA VAL A 226 3.27 -29.61 0.04
C VAL A 226 4.76 -29.86 0.22
N LYS A 227 5.28 -29.81 1.43
CA LYS A 227 6.73 -29.88 1.72
C LYS A 227 7.42 -31.12 1.16
N ASP A 228 6.74 -32.28 1.17
CA ASP A 228 7.29 -33.55 0.72
C ASP A 228 7.25 -33.69 -0.82
N GLU A 229 6.33 -33.01 -1.48
CA GLU A 229 6.23 -32.93 -2.94
C GLU A 229 7.19 -31.88 -3.53
N LEU A 230 7.37 -30.75 -2.84
CA LEU A 230 8.20 -29.63 -3.27
C LEU A 230 9.49 -29.56 -2.38
N LYS A 231 10.34 -30.58 -2.49
CA LYS A 231 11.49 -30.80 -1.57
C LYS A 231 12.55 -29.70 -1.59
N ASP A 232 12.69 -28.94 -2.67
CA ASP A 232 13.66 -27.86 -2.84
C ASP A 232 13.06 -26.47 -2.50
N LEU A 233 11.75 -26.39 -2.24
CA LEU A 233 11.09 -25.14 -1.90
C LEU A 233 11.36 -24.74 -0.42
N GLN A 234 11.66 -23.47 -0.19
CA GLN A 234 11.78 -22.87 1.13
C GLN A 234 10.89 -21.61 1.23
N LEU A 235 10.52 -21.26 2.46
CA LEU A 235 9.78 -20.04 2.75
C LEU A 235 10.70 -19.04 3.45
N ILE A 236 10.76 -17.82 2.93
CA ILE A 236 11.36 -16.67 3.62
C ILE A 236 10.21 -15.86 4.24
N VAL A 237 10.25 -15.63 5.54
CA VAL A 237 9.37 -14.70 6.27
C VAL A 237 10.23 -13.50 6.65
N ALA A 238 9.97 -12.34 6.02
CA ALA A 238 10.78 -11.15 6.23
C ALA A 238 9.92 -9.95 6.63
N GLY A 239 10.18 -9.40 7.81
CA GLY A 239 9.49 -8.24 8.38
C GLY A 239 9.29 -8.33 9.88
N GLU A 240 9.04 -7.17 10.51
CA GLU A 240 8.82 -7.08 11.97
C GLU A 240 7.52 -7.80 12.38
N PHE A 241 7.61 -8.58 13.46
CA PHE A 241 6.44 -9.18 14.11
C PHE A 241 5.78 -8.16 15.03
N TYR A 242 4.51 -7.88 14.76
CA TYR A 242 3.65 -7.03 15.59
C TYR A 242 2.68 -7.86 16.45
N GLU A 243 2.94 -9.15 16.51
CA GLU A 243 2.28 -10.16 17.33
C GLU A 243 3.33 -11.07 17.96
N ASP A 244 2.87 -12.02 18.76
CA ASP A 244 3.71 -13.02 19.38
C ASP A 244 4.39 -13.91 18.32
N GLU A 245 5.69 -13.76 18.17
CA GLU A 245 6.53 -14.54 17.25
C GLU A 245 6.56 -16.01 17.65
N ASP A 246 6.58 -16.32 18.94
CA ASP A 246 6.69 -17.69 19.46
C ASP A 246 5.54 -18.58 18.99
N LYS A 247 4.36 -18.00 18.79
CA LYS A 247 3.22 -18.69 18.19
C LYS A 247 3.55 -19.27 16.81
N TYR A 248 4.19 -18.48 15.95
CA TYR A 248 4.55 -18.91 14.59
C TYR A 248 5.74 -19.86 14.60
N LEU A 249 6.73 -19.66 15.49
CA LEU A 249 7.85 -20.58 15.66
C LEU A 249 7.38 -21.95 16.13
N ALA A 250 6.44 -22.01 17.08
CA ALA A 250 5.80 -23.25 17.52
C ALA A 250 5.05 -23.95 16.38
N GLN A 251 4.32 -23.20 15.54
CA GLN A 251 3.63 -23.78 14.37
C GLN A 251 4.61 -24.31 13.32
N ILE A 252 5.74 -23.61 13.07
CA ILE A 252 6.83 -24.08 12.18
C ILE A 252 7.38 -25.41 12.68
N GLU A 253 7.60 -25.54 13.97
CA GLU A 253 8.11 -26.78 14.57
C GLU A 253 7.09 -27.92 14.52
N ALA A 254 5.84 -27.67 14.92
CA ALA A 254 4.74 -28.63 14.87
C ALA A 254 4.46 -29.14 13.45
N ASN A 255 4.60 -28.29 12.45
CA ASN A 255 4.42 -28.62 11.03
C ASN A 255 5.66 -29.29 10.40
N GLY A 256 6.76 -29.47 11.16
CA GLY A 256 8.01 -30.06 10.68
C GLY A 256 8.70 -29.21 9.60
N LEU A 257 8.62 -27.88 9.73
CA LEU A 257 9.15 -26.92 8.77
C LEU A 257 10.43 -26.21 9.21
N LYS A 258 11.04 -26.61 10.36
CA LYS A 258 12.20 -25.95 10.98
C LYS A 258 13.36 -25.67 10.03
N ASN A 259 13.66 -26.59 9.11
CA ASN A 259 14.73 -26.46 8.12
C ASN A 259 14.24 -25.94 6.75
N ARG A 260 13.00 -25.49 6.67
CA ARG A 260 12.34 -25.09 5.43
C ARG A 260 11.82 -23.64 5.47
N VAL A 261 11.80 -23.04 6.67
CA VAL A 261 11.35 -21.65 6.90
C VAL A 261 12.52 -20.84 7.47
N ILE A 262 12.79 -19.72 6.82
CA ILE A 262 13.82 -18.76 7.19
C ILE A 262 13.11 -17.51 7.71
N VAL A 263 13.18 -17.26 9.02
CA VAL A 263 12.56 -16.10 9.66
C VAL A 263 13.59 -14.97 9.79
N ARG A 264 13.22 -13.78 9.33
CA ARG A 264 13.95 -12.51 9.45
C ARG A 264 13.04 -11.48 10.12
N ASN A 265 13.03 -11.50 11.47
CA ASN A 265 12.23 -10.59 12.29
C ASN A 265 12.95 -9.24 12.44
N GLU A 266 12.98 -8.47 11.37
CA GLU A 266 13.61 -7.14 11.35
C GLU A 266 12.90 -6.23 10.35
N PHE A 267 13.05 -4.93 10.54
CA PHE A 267 12.61 -3.96 9.52
C PHE A 267 13.52 -4.07 8.31
N VAL A 268 12.93 -4.37 7.17
CA VAL A 268 13.65 -4.42 5.89
C VAL A 268 13.67 -3.02 5.29
N SER A 269 14.85 -2.45 5.09
CA SER A 269 15.02 -1.14 4.45
C SER A 269 14.68 -1.20 2.97
N ASP A 270 14.34 -0.04 2.37
CA ASP A 270 14.06 0.05 0.93
C ASP A 270 15.23 -0.43 0.07
N ALA A 271 16.47 -0.20 0.52
CA ALA A 271 17.69 -0.68 -0.15
C ALA A 271 17.85 -2.21 -0.09
N ASP A 272 17.28 -2.85 0.94
CA ASP A 272 17.38 -4.31 1.15
C ASP A 272 16.24 -5.07 0.44
N LEU A 273 15.14 -4.41 0.08
CA LEU A 273 14.02 -5.03 -0.63
C LEU A 273 14.47 -5.84 -1.85
N ARG A 274 15.37 -5.27 -2.66
CA ARG A 274 15.89 -5.93 -3.87
C ARG A 274 16.57 -7.26 -3.61
N LYS A 275 17.10 -7.51 -2.40
CA LYS A 275 17.71 -8.78 -2.02
C LYS A 275 16.62 -9.84 -1.83
N TYR A 276 15.60 -9.55 -1.01
CA TYR A 276 14.52 -10.49 -0.73
C TYR A 276 13.69 -10.80 -1.96
N PHE A 277 13.28 -9.76 -2.70
CA PHE A 277 12.52 -9.94 -3.93
C PHE A 277 13.37 -10.54 -5.05
N GLY A 278 14.67 -10.23 -5.12
CA GLY A 278 15.61 -10.85 -6.07
C GLY A 278 15.72 -12.37 -5.87
N ALA A 279 15.86 -12.81 -4.62
CA ALA A 279 15.97 -14.23 -4.27
C ALA A 279 14.67 -15.01 -4.46
N ALA A 280 13.50 -14.37 -4.30
CA ALA A 280 12.20 -15.02 -4.35
C ALA A 280 11.77 -15.40 -5.78
N ASP A 281 11.06 -16.53 -5.92
CA ASP A 281 10.39 -16.95 -7.14
C ASP A 281 8.91 -16.56 -7.15
N LEU A 282 8.27 -16.58 -5.99
CA LEU A 282 6.86 -16.28 -5.78
C LEU A 282 6.66 -15.46 -4.51
N ILE A 283 5.85 -14.41 -4.58
CA ILE A 283 5.43 -13.64 -3.41
C ILE A 283 4.09 -14.17 -2.94
N VAL A 284 3.96 -14.51 -1.66
CA VAL A 284 2.72 -15.09 -1.12
C VAL A 284 2.10 -14.15 -0.09
N GLN A 285 0.84 -13.77 -0.33
CA GLN A 285 0.07 -12.87 0.53
C GLN A 285 -1.27 -13.55 0.91
N PRO A 286 -1.26 -14.45 1.90
CA PRO A 286 -2.41 -15.27 2.28
C PRO A 286 -3.34 -14.53 3.25
N TYR A 287 -3.64 -13.26 2.95
CA TYR A 287 -4.35 -12.38 3.85
C TYR A 287 -5.77 -12.89 4.12
N LYS A 288 -6.21 -12.78 5.36
CA LYS A 288 -7.59 -13.12 5.79
C LYS A 288 -8.56 -11.98 5.46
N THR A 289 -8.05 -10.74 5.52
CA THR A 289 -8.77 -9.52 5.15
C THR A 289 -7.78 -8.51 4.57
N ALA A 290 -8.17 -7.76 3.55
CA ALA A 290 -7.37 -6.67 3.00
C ALA A 290 -8.26 -5.72 2.20
N THR A 291 -7.92 -4.43 2.18
CA THR A 291 -8.41 -3.49 1.16
C THR A 291 -7.47 -3.47 -0.03
N GLN A 292 -6.16 -3.43 0.25
CA GLN A 292 -5.08 -3.45 -0.74
C GLN A 292 -3.77 -3.89 -0.07
N SER A 293 -2.74 -4.14 -0.89
CA SER A 293 -1.39 -4.42 -0.39
C SER A 293 -0.32 -3.70 -1.21
N GLY A 294 0.48 -2.86 -0.55
CA GLY A 294 1.68 -2.29 -1.14
C GLY A 294 2.72 -3.36 -1.52
N VAL A 295 2.70 -4.52 -0.86
CA VAL A 295 3.61 -5.65 -1.16
C VAL A 295 3.40 -6.18 -2.58
N THR A 296 2.16 -6.21 -3.08
CA THR A 296 1.88 -6.59 -4.47
C THR A 296 2.54 -5.62 -5.45
N GLN A 297 2.51 -4.33 -5.15
CA GLN A 297 3.13 -3.32 -6.02
C GLN A 297 4.67 -3.39 -5.99
N VAL A 298 5.26 -3.72 -4.84
CA VAL A 298 6.69 -4.03 -4.74
C VAL A 298 7.03 -5.28 -5.57
N ALA A 299 6.19 -6.32 -5.49
CA ALA A 299 6.37 -7.53 -6.29
C ALA A 299 6.33 -7.21 -7.80
N PHE A 300 5.40 -6.37 -8.23
CA PHE A 300 5.31 -5.93 -9.63
C PHE A 300 6.52 -5.13 -10.08
N HIS A 301 7.05 -4.25 -9.22
CA HIS A 301 8.31 -3.55 -9.50
C HIS A 301 9.44 -4.53 -9.80
N PHE A 302 9.61 -5.55 -8.94
CA PHE A 302 10.63 -6.58 -9.11
C PHE A 302 10.23 -7.72 -10.06
N GLU A 303 9.06 -7.60 -10.75
CA GLU A 303 8.54 -8.56 -11.72
C GLU A 303 8.38 -9.98 -11.14
N LYS A 304 7.90 -10.04 -9.89
CA LYS A 304 7.64 -11.30 -9.20
C LYS A 304 6.16 -11.65 -9.22
N PRO A 305 5.79 -12.84 -9.73
CA PRO A 305 4.44 -13.35 -9.61
C PRO A 305 3.96 -13.44 -8.17
N CYS A 306 2.66 -13.30 -7.97
CA CYS A 306 2.06 -13.32 -6.64
C CYS A 306 1.02 -14.45 -6.52
N LEU A 307 1.00 -15.13 -5.37
CA LEU A 307 -0.15 -15.88 -4.90
C LEU A 307 -0.80 -15.09 -3.78
N VAL A 308 -2.00 -14.61 -4.01
CA VAL A 308 -2.76 -13.81 -3.05
C VAL A 308 -4.09 -14.49 -2.73
N THR A 309 -4.65 -14.18 -1.57
CA THR A 309 -6.04 -14.54 -1.29
C THR A 309 -6.99 -13.52 -1.90
N ASN A 310 -8.14 -13.99 -2.39
CA ASN A 310 -9.16 -13.15 -3.01
C ASN A 310 -10.02 -12.46 -1.94
N VAL A 311 -9.41 -11.47 -1.24
CA VAL A 311 -10.06 -10.69 -0.18
C VAL A 311 -9.94 -9.20 -0.47
N GLY A 312 -11.06 -8.47 -0.43
CA GLY A 312 -11.12 -7.05 -0.77
C GLY A 312 -10.48 -6.77 -2.13
N GLY A 313 -9.76 -5.66 -2.25
CA GLY A 313 -9.08 -5.29 -3.51
C GLY A 313 -7.77 -6.05 -3.80
N LEU A 314 -7.35 -6.98 -2.95
CA LEU A 314 -6.09 -7.70 -3.15
C LEU A 314 -6.14 -8.65 -4.36
N GLY A 315 -7.27 -9.32 -4.56
CA GLY A 315 -7.48 -10.22 -5.70
C GLY A 315 -7.78 -9.51 -7.02
N GLU A 316 -8.28 -8.27 -6.96
CA GLU A 316 -8.72 -7.51 -8.15
C GLU A 316 -7.59 -7.26 -9.16
N ILE A 317 -6.36 -7.09 -8.67
CA ILE A 317 -5.19 -6.76 -9.49
C ILE A 317 -4.40 -7.99 -9.98
N ILE A 318 -4.76 -9.19 -9.55
CA ILE A 318 -4.08 -10.43 -9.96
C ILE A 318 -4.91 -11.16 -11.01
N HIS A 319 -4.48 -11.16 -12.24
CA HIS A 319 -5.08 -11.97 -13.29
C HIS A 319 -4.76 -13.45 -13.03
N HIS A 320 -5.70 -14.15 -12.38
CA HIS A 320 -5.57 -15.56 -11.98
C HIS A 320 -5.13 -16.46 -13.13
N GLY A 321 -4.08 -17.26 -12.91
CA GLY A 321 -3.53 -18.19 -13.90
C GLY A 321 -2.73 -17.53 -15.03
N LYS A 322 -2.51 -16.20 -15.01
CA LYS A 322 -1.73 -15.45 -16.02
C LYS A 322 -0.49 -14.75 -15.46
N MET A 323 -0.61 -14.10 -14.32
CA MET A 323 0.49 -13.39 -13.65
C MET A 323 0.64 -13.78 -12.18
N GLY A 324 -0.18 -14.70 -11.71
CA GLY A 324 -0.25 -15.14 -10.35
C GLY A 324 -1.55 -15.88 -10.07
N TYR A 325 -1.87 -16.03 -8.80
CA TYR A 325 -3.10 -16.65 -8.33
C TYR A 325 -3.83 -15.74 -7.36
N ALA A 326 -5.15 -15.58 -7.58
CA ALA A 326 -6.08 -15.07 -6.58
C ALA A 326 -6.94 -16.26 -6.14
N VAL A 327 -6.75 -16.73 -4.91
CA VAL A 327 -7.37 -17.95 -4.38
C VAL A 327 -8.20 -17.65 -3.13
N ASP A 328 -9.10 -18.56 -2.75
CA ASP A 328 -9.84 -18.40 -1.51
C ASP A 328 -8.90 -18.41 -0.29
N PRO A 329 -9.24 -17.70 0.82
CA PRO A 329 -8.41 -17.63 2.03
C PRO A 329 -8.49 -18.94 2.84
N GLN A 330 -8.15 -20.04 2.20
CA GLN A 330 -8.18 -21.40 2.75
C GLN A 330 -6.90 -22.14 2.41
N VAL A 331 -6.48 -23.01 3.32
CA VAL A 331 -5.24 -23.79 3.22
C VAL A 331 -5.17 -24.57 1.89
N ASP A 332 -6.25 -25.27 1.52
CA ASP A 332 -6.26 -26.14 0.32
C ASP A 332 -6.17 -25.31 -0.97
N ALA A 333 -6.82 -24.16 -1.04
CA ALA A 333 -6.71 -23.29 -2.21
C ALA A 333 -5.28 -22.71 -2.39
N ILE A 334 -4.59 -22.40 -1.28
CA ILE A 334 -3.18 -22.00 -1.32
C ILE A 334 -2.30 -23.17 -1.77
N VAL A 335 -2.56 -24.40 -1.28
CA VAL A 335 -1.87 -25.63 -1.68
C VAL A 335 -1.97 -25.84 -3.18
N ASP A 336 -3.16 -25.74 -3.75
CA ASP A 336 -3.40 -25.93 -5.18
C ASP A 336 -2.62 -24.91 -6.02
N GLY A 337 -2.64 -23.63 -5.61
CA GLY A 337 -1.87 -22.59 -6.26
C GLY A 337 -0.36 -22.82 -6.20
N LEU A 338 0.18 -23.24 -5.05
CA LEU A 338 1.59 -23.57 -4.89
C LEU A 338 1.99 -24.78 -5.76
N LYS A 339 1.17 -25.82 -5.79
CA LYS A 339 1.42 -27.02 -6.63
C LYS A 339 1.42 -26.66 -8.11
N ASP A 340 0.39 -25.95 -8.60
CA ASP A 340 0.35 -25.56 -10.01
C ASP A 340 1.54 -24.69 -10.39
N TYR A 341 1.91 -23.71 -9.52
CA TYR A 341 3.03 -22.83 -9.82
C TYR A 341 4.36 -23.58 -9.96
N TYR A 342 4.70 -24.40 -8.98
CA TYR A 342 6.01 -25.03 -8.90
C TYR A 342 6.15 -26.33 -9.68
N GLN A 343 5.07 -27.10 -9.84
CA GLN A 343 5.08 -28.37 -10.63
C GLN A 343 4.99 -28.12 -12.14
N ASN A 344 4.35 -27.03 -12.54
CA ASN A 344 4.16 -26.68 -13.96
C ASN A 344 5.07 -25.53 -14.43
N ASP A 345 6.11 -25.17 -13.66
CA ASP A 345 7.11 -24.13 -13.98
C ASP A 345 6.50 -22.82 -14.52
N ARG A 346 5.48 -22.30 -13.80
CA ARG A 346 4.73 -21.11 -14.25
C ARG A 346 5.52 -19.80 -14.22
N GLN A 347 6.67 -19.75 -13.58
CA GLN A 347 7.41 -18.54 -13.29
C GLN A 347 7.67 -17.68 -14.53
N GLU A 348 8.24 -18.24 -15.57
CA GLU A 348 8.59 -17.49 -16.78
C GLU A 348 7.36 -16.92 -17.48
N ALA A 349 6.33 -17.76 -17.66
CA ALA A 349 5.08 -17.36 -18.33
C ALA A 349 4.38 -16.23 -17.55
N PHE A 350 4.29 -16.36 -16.23
CA PHE A 350 3.66 -15.35 -15.38
C PHE A 350 4.47 -14.05 -15.33
N THR A 351 5.79 -14.13 -15.22
CA THR A 351 6.67 -12.95 -15.26
C THR A 351 6.53 -12.20 -16.59
N LYS A 352 6.49 -12.91 -17.72
CA LYS A 352 6.31 -12.30 -19.04
C LYS A 352 4.97 -11.57 -19.19
N TYR A 353 3.90 -12.14 -18.63
CA TYR A 353 2.61 -11.46 -18.61
C TYR A 353 2.63 -10.25 -17.70
N LEU A 354 3.18 -10.39 -16.49
CA LEU A 354 3.29 -9.32 -15.49
C LEU A 354 4.07 -8.10 -16.01
N ILE A 355 5.16 -8.31 -16.76
CA ILE A 355 5.94 -7.22 -17.35
C ILE A 355 5.09 -6.32 -18.26
N LYS A 356 4.17 -6.90 -19.04
CA LYS A 356 3.24 -6.14 -19.87
C LYS A 356 2.16 -5.46 -19.04
N GLU A 357 1.63 -6.18 -18.07
CA GLU A 357 0.51 -5.70 -17.26
C GLU A 357 0.90 -4.55 -16.35
N LYS A 358 2.11 -4.56 -15.80
CA LYS A 358 2.56 -3.49 -14.87
C LYS A 358 2.57 -2.09 -15.50
N GLU A 359 2.59 -1.97 -16.85
CA GLU A 359 2.51 -0.69 -17.55
C GLU A 359 1.17 0.02 -17.27
N LEU A 360 0.10 -0.74 -16.93
CA LEU A 360 -1.20 -0.17 -16.56
C LEU A 360 -1.22 0.45 -15.16
N TYR A 361 -0.18 0.24 -14.37
CA TYR A 361 -0.04 0.72 -12.99
C TYR A 361 0.99 1.86 -12.90
N GLY A 362 1.04 2.72 -13.92
CA GLY A 362 1.93 3.87 -13.96
C GLY A 362 1.49 5.03 -13.06
N TRP A 363 2.45 5.80 -12.55
CA TRP A 363 2.18 7.01 -11.78
C TRP A 363 1.52 8.11 -12.63
N ASP A 364 1.80 8.14 -13.93
CA ASP A 364 1.11 9.01 -14.89
C ASP A 364 -0.37 8.67 -15.03
N ILE A 365 -0.73 7.37 -14.94
CA ILE A 365 -2.14 6.93 -14.95
C ILE A 365 -2.86 7.41 -13.70
N MET A 366 -2.19 7.33 -12.54
CA MET A 366 -2.71 7.88 -11.28
C MET A 366 -2.90 9.40 -11.38
N ALA A 367 -1.92 10.14 -11.90
CA ALA A 367 -2.04 11.59 -12.07
C ALA A 367 -3.20 11.95 -13.02
N LYS A 368 -3.36 11.22 -14.13
CA LYS A 368 -4.48 11.38 -15.07
C LYS A 368 -5.84 11.14 -14.43
N ALA A 369 -5.95 10.30 -13.39
CA ALA A 369 -7.20 10.12 -12.66
C ALA A 369 -7.64 11.43 -11.97
N PHE A 370 -6.70 12.16 -11.37
CA PHE A 370 -7.00 13.49 -10.79
C PHE A 370 -7.41 14.51 -11.86
N TYR A 371 -6.72 14.53 -13.00
CA TYR A 371 -7.06 15.44 -14.10
C TYR A 371 -8.46 15.16 -14.65
N ARG A 372 -8.88 13.89 -14.77
CA ARG A 372 -10.26 13.53 -15.17
C ARG A 372 -11.31 14.05 -14.20
N ILE A 373 -11.07 13.93 -12.88
CA ILE A 373 -11.98 14.47 -11.87
C ILE A 373 -12.04 16.00 -11.98
N LEU A 374 -10.90 16.69 -12.12
CA LEU A 374 -10.86 18.14 -12.30
C LEU A 374 -11.70 18.60 -13.51
N LEU A 375 -11.48 17.99 -14.67
CA LEU A 375 -12.25 18.29 -15.89
C LEU A 375 -13.76 18.07 -15.72
N HIS A 376 -14.16 17.13 -14.86
CA HIS A 376 -15.57 16.90 -14.55
C HIS A 376 -16.16 17.99 -13.64
N LEU A 377 -15.33 18.52 -12.72
CA LEU A 377 -15.75 19.59 -11.79
C LEU A 377 -15.75 21.00 -12.41
N GLU A 378 -15.18 21.16 -13.59
CA GLU A 378 -15.17 22.43 -14.35
C GLU A 378 -16.36 22.57 -15.32
N LYS A 379 -17.06 21.49 -15.60
CA LYS A 379 -18.30 21.45 -16.39
C LYS A 379 -19.52 21.79 -15.54
#